data_b72065c374600f96554e96b29f9c8cd2
#
_entry.id   b72065c374600f96554e96b29f9c8cd2
#
_cell.length_a   1.000
_cell.length_b   1.000
_cell.length_c   1.000
_cell.angle_alpha   90.00
_cell.angle_beta   90.00
_cell.angle_gamma   90.00
#
_symmetry.space_group_name_H-M   'P 1'
#
loop_
_entity.id
_entity.type
_entity.pdbx_description
1 polymer ?
#
loop_
_entity_poly.entity_id
_entity_poly.type
_entity_poly.pdbx_seq_one_letter_code
_entity_poly.pdbx_strand_id
1 'polypeptide(L)'
;FQNPLGDNPTYEYCLREVQRYGWLLTYVPEDLKTSELCLAAVTGDGSALQHVPEALKTSEICHIAATRNKRALQYVPVALMTIELCLAALTRDGLALRYVPETLKTPELCLFAVTRYGGALQYVPSALKTPELCLTAVTRDVYALRYVPEALKTSELCLAAVTQDGTLLDYIPYSLITPELCLAAVTQNCQALQYVPDGLKTPELCLEAMSEDSSVIRYIPNFSKIVEEMSLDMGYRVINRDWRMIRHISNSEYYQELCLAAVEKCCHAIENIHKNRRTFEICLTAVKANWRCLNSVPAGLKTVEICRIAVKQSRAALQYIPADIQLLL
;
A
#
# COMPACT_ATOMS: atom_id res chain seq x y z
N PHE A 1 32.82 24.24 -10.78
CA PHE A 1 31.61 24.67 -11.53
C PHE A 1 31.82 26.11 -11.93
N GLN A 2 31.77 26.47 -13.24
CA GLN A 2 31.83 27.85 -13.71
C GLN A 2 30.60 28.60 -13.21
N ASN A 3 30.78 29.83 -12.73
CA ASN A 3 29.70 30.73 -12.35
C ASN A 3 28.79 30.98 -13.57
N PRO A 4 27.49 30.60 -13.56
CA PRO A 4 26.61 30.77 -14.71
C PRO A 4 26.38 32.23 -15.08
N LEU A 5 26.68 33.17 -14.19
CA LEU A 5 26.60 34.63 -14.46
C LEU A 5 27.93 35.22 -14.95
N GLY A 6 29.03 34.43 -15.01
CA GLY A 6 30.37 34.89 -15.34
C GLY A 6 31.11 35.49 -14.15
N ASP A 7 32.38 35.93 -14.39
CA ASP A 7 33.28 36.38 -13.30
C ASP A 7 33.01 37.81 -12.82
N ASN A 8 32.44 38.67 -13.66
CA ASN A 8 32.09 40.06 -13.33
C ASN A 8 30.76 40.47 -13.96
N PRO A 9 29.61 39.97 -13.46
CA PRO A 9 28.32 40.29 -14.02
C PRO A 9 27.92 41.75 -13.68
N THR A 10 27.27 42.45 -14.63
CA THR A 10 26.66 43.76 -14.33
C THR A 10 25.34 43.59 -13.59
N TYR A 11 24.92 44.62 -12.82
CA TYR A 11 23.64 44.62 -12.11
C TYR A 11 22.47 44.34 -13.05
N GLU A 12 22.38 44.99 -14.19
CA GLU A 12 21.29 44.80 -15.16
C GLU A 12 21.23 43.38 -15.72
N TYR A 13 22.41 42.79 -15.97
CA TYR A 13 22.49 41.38 -16.38
C TYR A 13 22.00 40.46 -15.28
N CYS A 14 22.44 40.62 -14.03
CA CYS A 14 21.99 39.87 -12.90
C CYS A 14 20.48 39.99 -12.72
N LEU A 15 19.93 41.22 -12.74
CA LEU A 15 18.49 41.46 -12.58
C LEU A 15 17.67 40.73 -13.65
N ARG A 16 18.06 40.78 -14.88
CA ARG A 16 17.39 40.09 -15.98
C ARG A 16 17.43 38.58 -15.81
N GLU A 17 18.56 38.01 -15.42
CA GLU A 17 18.73 36.57 -15.30
C GLU A 17 18.01 36.04 -14.06
N VAL A 18 18.02 36.74 -12.90
CA VAL A 18 17.28 36.31 -11.72
C VAL A 18 15.76 36.46 -11.90
N GLN A 19 15.26 37.35 -12.71
CA GLN A 19 13.85 37.44 -13.09
C GLN A 19 13.37 36.16 -13.81
N ARG A 20 14.27 35.58 -14.61
CA ARG A 20 13.98 34.34 -15.35
C ARG A 20 14.18 33.09 -14.47
N TYR A 21 15.24 33.11 -13.64
CA TYR A 21 15.68 31.98 -12.84
C TYR A 21 16.10 32.46 -11.45
N GLY A 22 15.16 32.56 -10.50
CA GLY A 22 15.38 33.08 -9.16
C GLY A 22 16.52 32.42 -8.39
N TRP A 23 16.78 31.13 -8.64
CA TRP A 23 17.89 30.38 -8.01
C TRP A 23 19.27 30.92 -8.35
N LEU A 24 19.42 31.70 -9.46
CA LEU A 24 20.67 32.32 -9.82
C LEU A 24 21.13 33.41 -8.81
N LEU A 25 20.24 33.83 -7.88
CA LEU A 25 20.62 34.75 -6.81
C LEU A 25 21.81 34.22 -5.98
N THR A 26 22.02 32.92 -5.92
CA THR A 26 23.17 32.31 -5.23
C THR A 26 24.52 32.73 -5.85
N TYR A 27 24.53 33.07 -7.14
CA TYR A 27 25.74 33.41 -7.88
C TYR A 27 25.94 34.92 -8.07
N VAL A 28 24.96 35.74 -7.63
CA VAL A 28 25.07 37.20 -7.66
C VAL A 28 26.05 37.67 -6.58
N PRO A 29 27.03 38.48 -6.90
CA PRO A 29 27.92 39.12 -5.92
C PRO A 29 27.15 39.85 -4.83
N GLU A 30 27.62 39.80 -3.59
CA GLU A 30 26.89 40.36 -2.42
C GLU A 30 26.67 41.87 -2.54
N ASP A 31 27.63 42.63 -3.14
CA ASP A 31 27.57 44.05 -3.38
C ASP A 31 26.51 44.46 -4.43
N LEU A 32 26.09 43.50 -5.28
CA LEU A 32 25.03 43.71 -6.26
C LEU A 32 23.66 43.29 -5.77
N LYS A 33 23.56 42.57 -4.61
CA LYS A 33 22.29 42.14 -4.04
C LYS A 33 21.54 43.33 -3.43
N THR A 34 20.71 43.99 -4.21
CA THR A 34 19.78 45.03 -3.75
C THR A 34 18.43 44.42 -3.37
N SER A 35 17.59 45.16 -2.63
CA SER A 35 16.21 44.76 -2.33
C SER A 35 15.39 44.49 -3.58
N GLU A 36 15.57 45.29 -4.64
CA GLU A 36 14.89 45.12 -5.93
C GLU A 36 15.27 43.80 -6.60
N LEU A 37 16.59 43.51 -6.68
CA LEU A 37 17.09 42.28 -7.26
C LEU A 37 16.66 41.04 -6.47
N CYS A 38 16.72 41.10 -5.14
CA CYS A 38 16.23 40.02 -4.26
C CYS A 38 14.72 39.80 -4.41
N LEU A 39 13.92 40.88 -4.49
CA LEU A 39 12.49 40.80 -4.72
C LEU A 39 12.17 40.14 -6.07
N ALA A 40 12.88 40.52 -7.10
CA ALA A 40 12.74 39.96 -8.47
C ALA A 40 13.03 38.44 -8.43
N ALA A 41 14.12 38.02 -7.80
CA ALA A 41 14.50 36.62 -7.67
C ALA A 41 13.42 35.79 -6.90
N VAL A 42 12.95 36.31 -5.77
CA VAL A 42 11.95 35.63 -4.91
C VAL A 42 10.58 35.58 -5.58
N THR A 43 10.23 36.58 -6.38
CA THR A 43 8.98 36.59 -7.17
C THR A 43 8.99 35.48 -8.23
N GLY A 44 10.13 35.21 -8.84
CA GLY A 44 10.32 34.13 -9.80
C GLY A 44 10.34 32.75 -9.11
N ASP A 45 11.13 32.64 -8.04
CA ASP A 45 11.28 31.40 -7.23
C ASP A 45 11.39 31.74 -5.75
N GLY A 46 10.36 31.38 -4.96
CA GLY A 46 10.36 31.61 -3.51
C GLY A 46 11.51 30.93 -2.75
N SER A 47 12.14 29.89 -3.33
CA SER A 47 13.31 29.26 -2.72
C SER A 47 14.56 30.15 -2.74
N ALA A 48 14.58 31.17 -3.58
CA ALA A 48 15.66 32.18 -3.62
C ALA A 48 15.83 32.92 -2.29
N LEU A 49 14.83 32.91 -1.39
CA LEU A 49 14.92 33.52 -0.07
C LEU A 49 16.12 33.02 0.75
N GLN A 50 16.57 31.79 0.54
CA GLN A 50 17.77 31.24 1.19
C GLN A 50 19.05 32.00 0.86
N HIS A 51 19.09 32.70 -0.28
CA HIS A 51 20.25 33.43 -0.80
C HIS A 51 20.09 34.96 -0.64
N VAL A 52 18.98 35.41 -0.08
CA VAL A 52 18.76 36.82 0.29
C VAL A 52 19.55 37.14 1.56
N PRO A 53 20.41 38.18 1.55
CA PRO A 53 21.08 38.64 2.77
C PRO A 53 20.09 38.96 3.90
N GLU A 54 20.45 38.64 5.14
CA GLU A 54 19.55 38.83 6.31
C GLU A 54 19.06 40.29 6.43
N ALA A 55 19.94 41.26 6.16
CA ALA A 55 19.60 42.66 6.21
C ALA A 55 18.56 43.12 5.15
N LEU A 56 18.40 42.31 4.08
CA LEU A 56 17.47 42.61 2.97
C LEU A 56 16.18 41.77 3.08
N LYS A 57 16.07 40.84 4.04
CA LYS A 57 14.85 40.07 4.28
C LYS A 57 13.79 40.95 4.94
N THR A 58 12.98 41.61 4.13
CA THR A 58 11.81 42.35 4.60
C THR A 58 10.57 41.49 4.74
N SER A 59 9.53 41.94 5.47
CA SER A 59 8.25 41.27 5.57
C SER A 59 7.62 41.00 4.19
N GLU A 60 7.77 41.98 3.24
CA GLU A 60 7.27 41.83 1.87
C GLU A 60 7.95 40.70 1.13
N ILE A 61 9.30 40.67 1.11
CA ILE A 61 10.09 39.64 0.45
C ILE A 61 9.77 38.28 1.03
N CYS A 62 9.69 38.16 2.37
CA CYS A 62 9.35 36.91 3.06
C CYS A 62 7.92 36.45 2.72
N HIS A 63 6.96 37.36 2.63
CA HIS A 63 5.57 37.04 2.29
C HIS A 63 5.46 36.53 0.84
N ILE A 64 6.09 37.19 -0.12
CA ILE A 64 6.13 36.74 -1.51
C ILE A 64 6.81 35.37 -1.61
N ALA A 65 7.95 35.17 -0.92
CA ALA A 65 8.63 33.89 -0.89
C ALA A 65 7.74 32.75 -0.37
N ALA A 66 7.06 32.96 0.79
CA ALA A 66 6.18 31.97 1.41
C ALA A 66 4.97 31.63 0.54
N THR A 67 4.41 32.61 -0.19
CA THR A 67 3.32 32.37 -1.13
C THR A 67 3.76 31.62 -2.39
N ARG A 68 5.02 31.69 -2.76
CA ARG A 68 5.59 31.01 -3.94
C ARG A 68 6.09 29.60 -3.61
N ASN A 69 6.72 29.43 -2.45
CA ASN A 69 7.31 28.15 -2.03
C ASN A 69 7.15 27.90 -0.53
N LYS A 70 6.44 26.83 -0.16
CA LYS A 70 6.25 26.44 1.26
C LYS A 70 7.55 26.31 2.06
N ARG A 71 8.67 25.91 1.38
CA ARG A 71 9.98 25.78 2.02
C ARG A 71 10.63 27.11 2.35
N ALA A 72 10.14 28.22 1.78
CA ALA A 72 10.70 29.54 2.09
C ALA A 72 10.59 29.91 3.57
N LEU A 73 9.57 29.38 4.29
CA LEU A 73 9.41 29.64 5.73
C LEU A 73 10.65 29.29 6.56
N GLN A 74 11.41 28.25 6.19
CA GLN A 74 12.62 27.86 6.92
C GLN A 74 13.75 28.93 6.87
N TYR A 75 13.67 29.86 5.92
CA TYR A 75 14.66 30.93 5.71
C TYR A 75 14.17 32.29 6.18
N VAL A 76 12.95 32.36 6.72
CA VAL A 76 12.38 33.59 7.28
C VAL A 76 12.99 33.84 8.67
N PRO A 77 13.54 35.04 8.94
CA PRO A 77 13.97 35.40 10.26
C PRO A 77 12.85 35.29 11.29
N VAL A 78 13.14 34.77 12.49
CA VAL A 78 12.14 34.57 13.56
C VAL A 78 11.37 35.87 13.88
N ALA A 79 12.07 37.00 13.85
CA ALA A 79 11.47 38.31 14.10
C ALA A 79 10.43 38.74 13.04
N LEU A 80 10.46 38.17 11.85
CA LEU A 80 9.52 38.43 10.75
C LEU A 80 8.46 37.34 10.60
N MET A 81 8.54 36.26 11.40
CA MET A 81 7.59 35.16 11.36
C MET A 81 6.29 35.56 12.02
N THR A 82 5.25 35.79 11.24
CA THR A 82 3.90 36.13 11.74
C THR A 82 2.89 35.05 11.40
N ILE A 83 1.74 35.06 12.08
CA ILE A 83 0.64 34.11 11.78
C ILE A 83 0.13 34.28 10.36
N GLU A 84 0.02 35.52 9.87
CA GLU A 84 -0.40 35.85 8.50
C GLU A 84 0.55 35.26 7.46
N LEU A 85 1.86 35.33 7.71
CA LEU A 85 2.88 34.75 6.87
C LEU A 85 2.78 33.22 6.84
N CYS A 86 2.58 32.60 8.00
CA CYS A 86 2.37 31.16 8.12
C CYS A 86 1.11 30.71 7.37
N LEU A 87 -0.01 31.43 7.52
CA LEU A 87 -1.26 31.16 6.80
C LEU A 87 -1.07 31.27 5.29
N ALA A 88 -0.33 32.26 4.79
CA ALA A 88 -0.03 32.41 3.38
C ALA A 88 0.69 31.16 2.82
N ALA A 89 1.68 30.64 3.53
CA ALA A 89 2.37 29.41 3.14
C ALA A 89 1.47 28.16 3.25
N LEU A 90 0.70 28.05 4.34
CA LEU A 90 -0.21 26.92 4.58
C LEU A 90 -1.37 26.86 3.58
N THR A 91 -1.77 27.99 3.01
CA THR A 91 -2.77 28.05 1.94
C THR A 91 -2.30 27.27 0.69
N ARG A 92 -1.01 27.25 0.44
CA ARG A 92 -0.40 26.50 -0.67
C ARG A 92 -0.24 25.01 -0.35
N ASP A 93 0.21 24.71 0.87
CA ASP A 93 0.45 23.33 1.30
C ASP A 93 0.45 23.24 2.83
N GLY A 94 -0.47 22.47 3.40
CA GLY A 94 -0.55 22.23 4.85
C GLY A 94 0.76 21.70 5.46
N LEU A 95 1.62 21.02 4.67
CA LEU A 95 2.94 20.55 5.15
C LEU A 95 3.91 21.68 5.48
N ALA A 96 3.63 22.94 5.08
CA ALA A 96 4.40 24.09 5.52
C ALA A 96 4.43 24.25 7.04
N LEU A 97 3.47 23.61 7.77
CA LEU A 97 3.43 23.59 9.24
C LEU A 97 4.73 23.08 9.88
N ARG A 98 5.51 22.24 9.18
CA ARG A 98 6.81 21.77 9.67
C ARG A 98 7.83 22.90 9.88
N TYR A 99 7.68 24.02 9.18
CA TYR A 99 8.57 25.16 9.24
C TYR A 99 8.06 26.29 10.14
N VAL A 100 6.86 26.14 10.67
CA VAL A 100 6.27 27.08 11.62
C VAL A 100 6.88 26.85 13.02
N PRO A 101 7.38 27.90 13.69
CA PRO A 101 7.86 27.80 15.07
C PRO A 101 6.78 27.27 16.02
N GLU A 102 7.17 26.48 17.02
CA GLU A 102 6.22 25.90 18.00
C GLU A 102 5.39 26.98 18.71
N THR A 103 5.98 28.14 18.98
CA THR A 103 5.31 29.28 19.64
C THR A 103 4.16 29.89 18.82
N LEU A 104 4.15 29.68 17.51
CA LEU A 104 3.11 30.17 16.60
C LEU A 104 2.12 29.09 16.17
N LYS A 105 2.33 27.83 16.56
CA LYS A 105 1.41 26.73 16.29
C LYS A 105 0.19 26.82 17.21
N THR A 106 -0.77 27.67 16.86
CA THR A 106 -2.06 27.74 17.57
C THR A 106 -3.00 26.61 17.12
N PRO A 107 -4.04 26.26 17.91
CA PRO A 107 -5.05 25.29 17.51
C PRO A 107 -5.67 25.61 16.14
N GLU A 108 -5.99 26.89 15.89
CA GLU A 108 -6.60 27.36 14.65
C GLU A 108 -5.65 27.17 13.45
N LEU A 109 -4.37 27.49 13.62
CA LEU A 109 -3.35 27.32 12.57
C LEU A 109 -3.14 25.84 12.28
N CYS A 110 -3.08 25.00 13.30
CA CYS A 110 -2.95 23.55 13.15
C CYS A 110 -4.18 22.96 12.45
N LEU A 111 -5.40 23.37 12.84
CA LEU A 111 -6.64 22.95 12.18
C LEU A 111 -6.65 23.36 10.71
N PHE A 112 -6.24 24.59 10.40
CA PHE A 112 -6.13 25.07 9.02
C PHE A 112 -5.18 24.20 8.19
N ALA A 113 -3.98 23.91 8.73
CA ALA A 113 -3.00 23.06 8.05
C ALA A 113 -3.53 21.64 7.80
N VAL A 114 -4.13 21.03 8.81
CA VAL A 114 -4.68 19.65 8.75
C VAL A 114 -5.86 19.56 7.77
N THR A 115 -6.73 20.57 7.73
CA THR A 115 -7.84 20.63 6.76
C THR A 115 -7.34 20.71 5.31
N ARG A 116 -6.20 21.31 5.08
CA ARG A 116 -5.56 21.38 3.75
C ARG A 116 -4.89 20.07 3.38
N TYR A 117 -4.23 19.45 4.34
CA TYR A 117 -3.54 18.17 4.16
C TYR A 117 -3.49 17.40 5.48
N GLY A 118 -4.20 16.26 5.57
CA GLY A 118 -4.31 15.46 6.81
C GLY A 118 -2.96 15.04 7.39
N GLY A 119 -1.99 14.73 6.53
CA GLY A 119 -0.63 14.39 6.94
C GLY A 119 0.13 15.52 7.67
N ALA A 120 -0.39 16.77 7.69
CA ALA A 120 0.16 17.84 8.49
C ALA A 120 0.07 17.57 10.01
N LEU A 121 -0.79 16.61 10.44
CA LEU A 121 -0.90 16.16 11.82
C LEU A 121 0.43 15.73 12.43
N GLN A 122 1.39 15.23 11.62
CA GLN A 122 2.73 14.87 12.09
C GLN A 122 3.50 16.06 12.70
N TYR A 123 3.18 17.29 12.28
CA TYR A 123 3.85 18.52 12.72
C TYR A 123 3.07 19.30 13.77
N VAL A 124 1.90 18.79 14.17
CA VAL A 124 1.10 19.37 15.26
C VAL A 124 1.70 18.94 16.59
N PRO A 125 1.94 19.89 17.52
CA PRO A 125 2.37 19.58 18.88
C PRO A 125 1.40 18.59 19.56
N SER A 126 1.93 17.63 20.33
CA SER A 126 1.09 16.60 20.98
C SER A 126 0.01 17.20 21.88
N ALA A 127 0.31 18.33 22.56
CA ALA A 127 -0.64 19.03 23.43
C ALA A 127 -1.83 19.65 22.67
N LEU A 128 -1.69 19.88 21.34
CA LEU A 128 -2.75 20.45 20.50
C LEU A 128 -3.51 19.40 19.70
N LYS A 129 -3.12 18.13 19.79
CA LYS A 129 -3.85 17.04 19.13
C LYS A 129 -5.10 16.70 19.92
N THR A 130 -6.25 17.21 19.47
CA THR A 130 -7.57 16.87 20.01
C THR A 130 -8.22 15.73 19.20
N PRO A 131 -9.24 15.03 19.76
CA PRO A 131 -10.00 14.03 19.01
C PRO A 131 -10.55 14.57 17.69
N GLU A 132 -11.10 15.79 17.69
CA GLU A 132 -11.71 16.44 16.51
C GLU A 132 -10.65 16.75 15.45
N LEU A 133 -9.47 17.21 15.86
CA LEU A 133 -8.36 17.47 14.95
C LEU A 133 -7.85 16.16 14.32
N CYS A 134 -7.71 15.11 15.13
CA CYS A 134 -7.29 13.80 14.67
C CYS A 134 -8.31 13.18 13.68
N LEU A 135 -9.61 13.30 14.00
CA LEU A 135 -10.68 12.86 13.10
C LEU A 135 -10.63 13.62 11.76
N THR A 136 -10.47 14.95 11.81
CA THR A 136 -10.32 15.78 10.60
C THR A 136 -9.12 15.34 9.78
N ALA A 137 -7.98 15.06 10.42
CA ALA A 137 -6.77 14.59 9.76
C ALA A 137 -6.98 13.26 9.04
N VAL A 138 -7.53 12.26 9.72
CA VAL A 138 -7.76 10.91 9.16
C VAL A 138 -8.82 10.92 8.08
N THR A 139 -9.84 11.77 8.18
CA THR A 139 -10.86 11.95 7.13
C THR A 139 -10.27 12.55 5.85
N ARG A 140 -9.27 13.44 5.98
CA ARG A 140 -8.58 14.06 4.84
C ARG A 140 -7.50 13.17 4.22
N ASP A 141 -6.79 12.45 5.05
CA ASP A 141 -5.72 11.53 4.67
C ASP A 141 -5.70 10.38 5.69
N VAL A 142 -6.18 9.24 5.29
CA VAL A 142 -6.30 8.05 6.15
C VAL A 142 -4.95 7.65 6.77
N TYR A 143 -3.85 7.89 6.07
CA TYR A 143 -2.50 7.63 6.59
C TYR A 143 -2.08 8.57 7.72
N ALA A 144 -2.85 9.63 8.01
CA ALA A 144 -2.64 10.46 9.20
C ALA A 144 -2.89 9.67 10.51
N LEU A 145 -3.57 8.51 10.48
CA LEU A 145 -3.78 7.63 11.62
C LEU A 145 -2.47 7.29 12.34
N ARG A 146 -1.35 7.15 11.61
CA ARG A 146 -0.02 6.89 12.18
C ARG A 146 0.50 7.99 13.10
N TYR A 147 -0.04 9.21 12.97
CA TYR A 147 0.36 10.38 13.76
C TYR A 147 -0.63 10.70 14.88
N VAL A 148 -1.73 9.95 14.97
CA VAL A 148 -2.70 10.07 16.06
C VAL A 148 -2.11 9.43 17.32
N PRO A 149 -2.05 10.15 18.47
CA PRO A 149 -1.66 9.54 19.74
C PRO A 149 -2.53 8.34 20.09
N GLU A 150 -1.95 7.30 20.68
CA GLU A 150 -2.69 6.07 21.04
C GLU A 150 -3.91 6.35 21.90
N ALA A 151 -3.78 7.27 22.88
CA ALA A 151 -4.88 7.66 23.77
C ALA A 151 -6.08 8.33 23.05
N LEU A 152 -5.87 8.80 21.80
CA LEU A 152 -6.91 9.45 20.97
C LEU A 152 -7.42 8.55 19.85
N LYS A 153 -6.87 7.34 19.71
CA LYS A 153 -7.39 6.34 18.78
C LYS A 153 -8.64 5.70 19.36
N THR A 154 -9.81 6.03 18.81
CA THR A 154 -11.08 5.36 19.16
C THR A 154 -11.37 4.23 18.19
N SER A 155 -12.25 3.28 18.60
CA SER A 155 -12.67 2.17 17.74
C SER A 155 -13.33 2.67 16.46
N GLU A 156 -14.12 3.74 16.51
CA GLU A 156 -14.79 4.34 15.36
C GLU A 156 -13.76 4.93 14.37
N LEU A 157 -12.74 5.64 14.89
CA LEU A 157 -11.69 6.23 14.08
C LEU A 157 -10.87 5.12 13.39
N CYS A 158 -10.52 4.06 14.13
CA CYS A 158 -9.78 2.92 13.62
C CYS A 158 -10.58 2.17 12.55
N LEU A 159 -11.88 1.93 12.78
CA LEU A 159 -12.75 1.28 11.82
C LEU A 159 -12.88 2.10 10.53
N ALA A 160 -13.12 3.41 10.65
CA ALA A 160 -13.19 4.31 9.50
C ALA A 160 -11.89 4.31 8.67
N ALA A 161 -10.74 4.15 9.32
CA ALA A 161 -9.44 4.08 8.65
C ALA A 161 -9.25 2.74 7.92
N VAL A 162 -9.47 1.61 8.58
CA VAL A 162 -9.22 0.29 7.97
C VAL A 162 -10.22 -0.06 6.87
N THR A 163 -11.43 0.49 6.89
CA THR A 163 -12.39 0.34 5.79
C THR A 163 -11.94 1.04 4.51
N GLN A 164 -11.04 2.01 4.58
CA GLN A 164 -10.44 2.66 3.41
C GLN A 164 -9.13 1.98 3.00
N ASP A 165 -8.29 1.59 3.97
CA ASP A 165 -7.07 0.83 3.74
C ASP A 165 -6.81 -0.15 4.90
N GLY A 166 -7.05 -1.44 4.67
CA GLY A 166 -6.89 -2.51 5.67
C GLY A 166 -5.47 -2.62 6.23
N THR A 167 -4.45 -2.18 5.49
CA THR A 167 -3.06 -2.23 5.96
C THR A 167 -2.80 -1.28 7.13
N LEU A 168 -3.70 -0.33 7.39
CA LEU A 168 -3.62 0.55 8.56
C LEU A 168 -3.84 -0.16 9.89
N LEU A 169 -4.25 -1.42 9.87
CA LEU A 169 -4.31 -2.27 11.07
C LEU A 169 -2.96 -2.29 11.83
N ASP A 170 -1.84 -2.16 11.12
CA ASP A 170 -0.49 -2.07 11.69
C ASP A 170 -0.29 -0.86 12.65
N TYR A 171 -1.07 0.20 12.45
CA TYR A 171 -0.98 1.42 13.27
C TYR A 171 -1.99 1.47 14.43
N ILE A 172 -2.75 0.39 14.65
CA ILE A 172 -3.79 0.34 15.67
C ILE A 172 -3.25 -0.35 16.93
N PRO A 173 -3.43 0.26 18.12
CA PRO A 173 -3.06 -0.39 19.38
C PRO A 173 -3.74 -1.76 19.54
N TYR A 174 -2.99 -2.74 20.03
CA TYR A 174 -3.49 -4.10 20.24
C TYR A 174 -4.80 -4.14 21.04
N SER A 175 -4.95 -3.25 22.04
CA SER A 175 -6.15 -3.14 22.89
C SER A 175 -7.43 -2.75 22.12
N LEU A 176 -7.30 -2.18 20.93
CA LEU A 176 -8.43 -1.77 20.07
C LEU A 176 -8.67 -2.75 18.91
N ILE A 177 -7.82 -3.77 18.75
CA ILE A 177 -7.98 -4.75 17.68
C ILE A 177 -9.05 -5.75 18.10
N THR A 178 -10.21 -5.70 17.44
CA THR A 178 -11.35 -6.62 17.64
C THR A 178 -11.52 -7.54 16.43
N PRO A 179 -12.25 -8.66 16.57
CA PRO A 179 -12.57 -9.54 15.43
C PRO A 179 -13.24 -8.77 14.27
N GLU A 180 -14.15 -7.84 14.58
CA GLU A 180 -14.88 -7.04 13.60
C GLU A 180 -13.92 -6.11 12.82
N LEU A 181 -12.96 -5.52 13.54
CA LEU A 181 -11.94 -4.66 12.94
C LEU A 181 -11.01 -5.47 12.03
N CYS A 182 -10.61 -6.67 12.48
CA CYS A 182 -9.80 -7.59 11.67
C CYS A 182 -10.54 -8.02 10.39
N LEU A 183 -11.83 -8.34 10.51
CA LEU A 183 -12.65 -8.71 9.37
C LEU A 183 -12.75 -7.55 8.37
N ALA A 184 -13.05 -6.33 8.83
CA ALA A 184 -13.12 -5.16 7.98
C ALA A 184 -11.78 -4.89 7.25
N ALA A 185 -10.65 -5.00 7.97
CA ALA A 185 -9.32 -4.82 7.40
C ALA A 185 -8.99 -5.87 6.32
N VAL A 186 -9.24 -7.15 6.62
CA VAL A 186 -8.94 -8.26 5.71
C VAL A 186 -9.86 -8.26 4.48
N THR A 187 -11.14 -7.91 4.65
CA THR A 187 -12.10 -7.78 3.54
C THR A 187 -11.70 -6.64 2.60
N GLN A 188 -11.18 -5.54 3.15
CA GLN A 188 -10.71 -4.42 2.36
C GLN A 188 -9.39 -4.75 1.64
N ASN A 189 -8.47 -5.45 2.35
CA ASN A 189 -7.19 -5.88 1.80
C ASN A 189 -6.73 -7.16 2.51
N CYS A 190 -6.75 -8.28 1.80
CA CYS A 190 -6.36 -9.59 2.37
C CYS A 190 -4.93 -9.61 2.94
N GLN A 191 -4.02 -8.77 2.44
CA GLN A 191 -2.66 -8.64 3.00
C GLN A 191 -2.65 -8.07 4.42
N ALA A 192 -3.75 -7.44 4.89
CA ALA A 192 -3.89 -7.01 6.30
C ALA A 192 -3.81 -8.17 7.29
N LEU A 193 -4.03 -9.42 6.84
CA LEU A 193 -3.91 -10.61 7.67
C LEU A 193 -2.55 -10.72 8.38
N GLN A 194 -1.47 -10.16 7.81
CA GLN A 194 -0.15 -10.13 8.45
C GLN A 194 -0.14 -9.35 9.77
N TYR A 195 -1.02 -8.37 9.91
CA TYR A 195 -1.14 -7.49 11.09
C TYR A 195 -2.19 -7.97 12.09
N VAL A 196 -2.98 -8.98 11.73
CA VAL A 196 -3.96 -9.59 12.64
C VAL A 196 -3.21 -10.40 13.71
N PRO A 197 -3.51 -10.19 15.01
CA PRO A 197 -2.98 -11.03 16.09
C PRO A 197 -3.33 -12.51 15.90
N ASP A 198 -2.40 -13.41 16.21
CA ASP A 198 -2.60 -14.85 15.97
C ASP A 198 -3.83 -15.42 16.70
N GLY A 199 -4.17 -14.91 17.89
CA GLY A 199 -5.37 -15.30 18.62
C GLY A 199 -6.69 -14.87 17.98
N LEU A 200 -6.66 -13.96 17.00
CA LEU A 200 -7.83 -13.48 16.25
C LEU A 200 -7.86 -14.00 14.80
N LYS A 201 -6.85 -14.78 14.38
CA LYS A 201 -6.82 -15.46 13.08
C LYS A 201 -7.72 -16.68 13.11
N THR A 202 -9.04 -16.44 13.09
CA THR A 202 -10.01 -17.56 13.03
C THR A 202 -9.95 -18.26 11.66
N PRO A 203 -10.40 -19.53 11.57
CA PRO A 203 -10.50 -20.24 10.30
C PRO A 203 -11.24 -19.44 9.22
N GLU A 204 -12.38 -18.85 9.57
CA GLU A 204 -13.22 -18.06 8.66
C GLU A 204 -12.47 -16.86 8.11
N LEU A 205 -11.79 -16.09 8.98
CA LEU A 205 -11.03 -14.91 8.59
C LEU A 205 -9.87 -15.28 7.67
N CYS A 206 -9.15 -16.36 8.00
CA CYS A 206 -8.02 -16.83 7.21
C CYS A 206 -8.45 -17.31 5.81
N LEU A 207 -9.57 -18.05 5.76
CA LEU A 207 -10.11 -18.56 4.50
C LEU A 207 -10.72 -17.45 3.64
N GLU A 208 -11.34 -16.43 4.26
CA GLU A 208 -11.78 -15.23 3.55
C GLU A 208 -10.59 -14.53 2.88
N ALA A 209 -9.50 -14.30 3.61
CA ALA A 209 -8.29 -13.72 3.04
C ALA A 209 -7.71 -14.56 1.89
N MET A 210 -7.67 -15.88 2.05
CA MET A 210 -7.15 -16.81 1.03
C MET A 210 -8.05 -16.87 -0.22
N SER A 211 -9.35 -16.63 -0.07
CA SER A 211 -10.27 -16.58 -1.21
C SER A 211 -9.99 -15.39 -2.13
N GLU A 212 -9.31 -14.35 -1.63
CA GLU A 212 -8.88 -13.19 -2.42
C GLU A 212 -7.46 -13.35 -2.97
N ASP A 213 -6.53 -13.80 -2.11
CA ASP A 213 -5.12 -14.06 -2.50
C ASP A 213 -4.54 -15.23 -1.71
N SER A 214 -4.25 -16.33 -2.39
CA SER A 214 -3.66 -17.53 -1.77
C SER A 214 -2.27 -17.29 -1.17
N SER A 215 -1.56 -16.25 -1.55
CA SER A 215 -0.22 -15.93 -1.04
C SER A 215 -0.21 -15.57 0.46
N VAL A 216 -1.38 -15.20 1.03
CA VAL A 216 -1.53 -14.87 2.46
C VAL A 216 -1.37 -16.08 3.39
N ILE A 217 -1.33 -17.30 2.85
CA ILE A 217 -1.08 -18.55 3.61
C ILE A 217 0.17 -18.44 4.51
N ARG A 218 1.18 -17.68 4.07
CA ARG A 218 2.41 -17.43 4.83
C ARG A 218 2.19 -16.70 6.16
N TYR A 219 1.05 -16.01 6.32
CA TYR A 219 0.69 -15.29 7.54
C TYR A 219 -0.21 -16.09 8.48
N ILE A 220 -0.54 -17.34 8.11
CA ILE A 220 -1.46 -18.19 8.85
C ILE A 220 -0.66 -19.19 9.70
N PRO A 221 -0.65 -19.04 11.03
CA PRO A 221 -0.04 -20.03 11.89
C PRO A 221 -0.90 -21.29 11.93
N ASN A 222 -0.26 -22.47 12.03
CA ASN A 222 -0.96 -23.76 12.15
C ASN A 222 -2.05 -23.97 11.08
N PHE A 223 -1.74 -23.67 9.83
CA PHE A 223 -2.67 -23.75 8.70
C PHE A 223 -3.38 -25.11 8.60
N SER A 224 -2.73 -26.22 8.98
CA SER A 224 -3.33 -27.55 8.99
C SER A 224 -4.59 -27.63 9.86
N LYS A 225 -4.59 -26.96 11.03
CA LYS A 225 -5.77 -26.93 11.92
C LYS A 225 -6.93 -26.16 11.29
N ILE A 226 -6.63 -25.05 10.62
CA ILE A 226 -7.65 -24.25 9.90
C ILE A 226 -8.30 -25.08 8.79
N VAL A 227 -7.52 -25.92 8.11
CA VAL A 227 -8.03 -26.80 7.06
C VAL A 227 -8.95 -27.89 7.63
N GLU A 228 -8.67 -28.40 8.82
CA GLU A 228 -9.54 -29.41 9.50
C GLU A 228 -10.91 -28.82 9.87
N GLU A 229 -10.98 -27.53 10.20
CA GLU A 229 -12.21 -26.81 10.57
C GLU A 229 -12.92 -26.17 9.36
N MET A 230 -12.36 -26.29 8.14
CA MET A 230 -12.86 -25.66 6.92
C MET A 230 -14.16 -26.29 6.43
N SER A 231 -15.21 -25.48 6.20
CA SER A 231 -16.43 -25.94 5.54
C SER A 231 -16.21 -26.20 4.03
N LEU A 232 -17.07 -27.02 3.44
CA LEU A 232 -17.01 -27.35 2.01
C LEU A 232 -17.15 -26.11 1.14
N ASP A 233 -18.06 -25.16 1.48
CA ASP A 233 -18.26 -23.92 0.73
C ASP A 233 -17.00 -23.06 0.72
N MET A 234 -16.34 -22.92 1.87
CA MET A 234 -15.06 -22.19 1.99
C MET A 234 -13.98 -22.88 1.15
N GLY A 235 -13.92 -24.21 1.18
CA GLY A 235 -13.00 -24.98 0.34
C GLY A 235 -13.21 -24.71 -1.14
N TYR A 236 -14.45 -24.69 -1.60
CA TYR A 236 -14.78 -24.33 -2.99
C TYR A 236 -14.37 -22.90 -3.35
N ARG A 237 -14.58 -21.92 -2.48
CA ARG A 237 -14.15 -20.53 -2.71
C ARG A 237 -12.64 -20.44 -2.90
N VAL A 238 -11.85 -21.07 -2.03
CA VAL A 238 -10.39 -21.13 -2.11
C VAL A 238 -9.92 -21.79 -3.42
N ILE A 239 -10.46 -22.97 -3.75
CA ILE A 239 -10.09 -23.73 -4.97
C ILE A 239 -10.52 -22.97 -6.23
N ASN A 240 -11.67 -22.32 -6.20
CA ASN A 240 -12.13 -21.51 -7.33
C ASN A 240 -11.25 -20.28 -7.56
N ARG A 241 -10.61 -19.75 -6.56
CA ARG A 241 -9.66 -18.65 -6.70
C ARG A 241 -8.30 -19.15 -7.19
N ASP A 242 -7.73 -20.14 -6.49
CA ASP A 242 -6.46 -20.77 -6.88
C ASP A 242 -6.52 -22.29 -6.64
N TRP A 243 -6.72 -23.04 -7.72
CA TRP A 243 -6.75 -24.50 -7.66
C TRP A 243 -5.47 -25.14 -7.10
N ARG A 244 -4.33 -24.44 -7.14
CA ARG A 244 -3.04 -24.93 -6.60
C ARG A 244 -3.08 -25.12 -5.08
N MET A 245 -4.04 -24.49 -4.43
CA MET A 245 -4.25 -24.62 -2.97
C MET A 245 -4.60 -26.02 -2.55
N ILE A 246 -5.07 -26.89 -3.48
CA ILE A 246 -5.38 -28.28 -3.18
C ILE A 246 -4.21 -29.04 -2.52
N ARG A 247 -2.98 -28.68 -2.82
CA ARG A 247 -1.78 -29.29 -2.21
C ARG A 247 -1.65 -28.99 -0.71
N HIS A 248 -2.26 -27.92 -0.22
CA HIS A 248 -2.17 -27.44 1.15
C HIS A 248 -3.35 -27.85 2.03
N ILE A 249 -4.46 -28.30 1.43
CA ILE A 249 -5.71 -28.62 2.15
C ILE A 249 -5.98 -30.12 2.26
N SER A 250 -4.92 -30.94 2.22
CA SER A 250 -5.01 -32.41 2.22
C SER A 250 -5.64 -33.01 3.47
N ASN A 251 -5.72 -32.26 4.58
CA ASN A 251 -6.32 -32.69 5.85
C ASN A 251 -7.81 -32.34 5.97
N SER A 252 -8.39 -31.67 4.96
CA SER A 252 -9.83 -31.38 4.96
C SER A 252 -10.66 -32.65 4.89
N GLU A 253 -11.78 -32.67 5.63
CA GLU A 253 -12.81 -33.74 5.54
C GLU A 253 -13.35 -33.83 4.11
N TYR A 254 -13.45 -32.71 3.41
CA TYR A 254 -13.99 -32.58 2.04
C TYR A 254 -12.92 -32.68 0.95
N TYR A 255 -11.75 -33.26 1.25
CA TYR A 255 -10.61 -33.23 0.34
C TYR A 255 -10.91 -33.85 -1.03
N GLN A 256 -11.72 -34.92 -1.09
CA GLN A 256 -12.03 -35.60 -2.35
C GLN A 256 -12.89 -34.73 -3.29
N GLU A 257 -13.91 -34.10 -2.74
CA GLU A 257 -14.78 -33.15 -3.45
C GLU A 257 -13.99 -31.94 -3.95
N LEU A 258 -13.09 -31.42 -3.11
CA LEU A 258 -12.22 -30.30 -3.49
C LEU A 258 -11.17 -30.68 -4.55
N CYS A 259 -10.67 -31.93 -4.53
CA CYS A 259 -9.81 -32.43 -5.60
C CYS A 259 -10.54 -32.48 -6.93
N LEU A 260 -11.79 -32.93 -6.94
CA LEU A 260 -12.59 -32.98 -8.17
C LEU A 260 -12.81 -31.56 -8.71
N ALA A 261 -13.24 -30.64 -7.87
CA ALA A 261 -13.43 -29.23 -8.24
C ALA A 261 -12.13 -28.58 -8.77
N ALA A 262 -10.99 -28.88 -8.15
CA ALA A 262 -9.69 -28.37 -8.61
C ALA A 262 -9.34 -28.89 -10.01
N VAL A 263 -9.60 -30.17 -10.28
CA VAL A 263 -9.33 -30.81 -11.58
C VAL A 263 -10.32 -30.34 -12.65
N GLU A 264 -11.58 -30.13 -12.31
CA GLU A 264 -12.58 -29.54 -13.22
C GLU A 264 -12.17 -28.13 -13.64
N LYS A 265 -11.65 -27.34 -12.70
CA LYS A 265 -11.14 -25.99 -12.99
C LYS A 265 -9.86 -26.01 -13.83
N CYS A 266 -8.93 -26.89 -13.49
CA CYS A 266 -7.68 -27.08 -14.23
C CYS A 266 -7.21 -28.54 -14.14
N CYS A 267 -7.22 -29.25 -15.26
CA CYS A 267 -6.84 -30.66 -15.29
C CYS A 267 -5.44 -30.94 -14.73
N HIS A 268 -4.50 -29.97 -14.81
CA HIS A 268 -3.17 -30.09 -14.20
C HIS A 268 -3.17 -30.05 -12.66
N ALA A 269 -4.30 -29.74 -12.04
CA ALA A 269 -4.43 -29.86 -10.58
C ALA A 269 -4.16 -31.27 -10.07
N ILE A 270 -4.36 -32.30 -10.91
CA ILE A 270 -4.02 -33.68 -10.58
C ILE A 270 -2.56 -33.85 -10.14
N GLU A 271 -1.65 -33.05 -10.63
CA GLU A 271 -0.22 -33.09 -10.26
C GLU A 271 0.02 -32.67 -8.81
N ASN A 272 -0.84 -31.81 -8.27
CA ASN A 272 -0.80 -31.33 -6.88
C ASN A 272 -1.57 -32.23 -5.89
N ILE A 273 -2.29 -33.23 -6.39
CA ILE A 273 -2.99 -34.20 -5.55
C ILE A 273 -2.04 -35.39 -5.29
N HIS A 274 -1.91 -35.78 -3.99
CA HIS A 274 -1.08 -36.92 -3.62
C HIS A 274 -1.54 -38.19 -4.32
N LYS A 275 -0.62 -39.02 -4.84
CA LYS A 275 -0.93 -40.19 -5.66
C LYS A 275 -1.97 -41.14 -5.03
N ASN A 276 -1.90 -41.35 -3.71
CA ASN A 276 -2.82 -42.22 -2.96
C ASN A 276 -4.23 -41.66 -2.81
N ARG A 277 -4.43 -40.38 -3.13
CA ARG A 277 -5.72 -39.68 -3.03
C ARG A 277 -6.37 -39.47 -4.40
N ARG A 278 -5.68 -39.86 -5.50
CA ARG A 278 -6.23 -39.79 -6.87
C ARG A 278 -7.20 -40.94 -7.08
N THR A 279 -8.50 -40.63 -7.05
CA THR A 279 -9.56 -41.62 -7.37
C THR A 279 -9.72 -41.80 -8.86
N PHE A 280 -10.43 -42.86 -9.28
CA PHE A 280 -10.78 -43.09 -10.67
C PHE A 280 -11.49 -41.88 -11.28
N GLU A 281 -12.45 -41.29 -10.59
CA GLU A 281 -13.25 -40.16 -11.04
C GLU A 281 -12.37 -38.90 -11.28
N ILE A 282 -11.47 -38.58 -10.34
CA ILE A 282 -10.51 -37.48 -10.50
C ILE A 282 -9.62 -37.69 -11.73
N CYS A 283 -9.09 -38.90 -11.90
CA CYS A 283 -8.25 -39.27 -13.03
C CYS A 283 -9.01 -39.17 -14.34
N LEU A 284 -10.23 -39.69 -14.38
CA LEU A 284 -11.09 -39.66 -15.58
C LEU A 284 -11.42 -38.22 -15.97
N THR A 285 -11.78 -37.37 -15.02
CA THR A 285 -12.07 -35.96 -15.26
C THR A 285 -10.86 -35.22 -15.82
N ALA A 286 -9.68 -35.45 -15.23
CA ALA A 286 -8.44 -34.84 -15.72
C ALA A 286 -8.11 -35.25 -17.17
N VAL A 287 -8.21 -36.54 -17.47
CA VAL A 287 -7.89 -37.07 -18.79
C VAL A 287 -8.95 -36.68 -19.84
N LYS A 288 -10.23 -36.60 -19.47
CA LYS A 288 -11.28 -36.04 -20.35
C LYS A 288 -10.96 -34.63 -20.81
N ALA A 289 -10.43 -33.80 -19.90
CA ALA A 289 -10.04 -32.41 -20.20
C ALA A 289 -8.73 -32.33 -21.01
N ASN A 290 -7.73 -33.17 -20.68
CA ASN A 290 -6.44 -33.19 -21.41
C ASN A 290 -5.77 -34.55 -21.29
N TRP A 291 -5.53 -35.22 -22.41
CA TRP A 291 -4.88 -36.52 -22.46
C TRP A 291 -3.49 -36.56 -21.80
N ARG A 292 -2.77 -35.45 -21.77
CA ARG A 292 -1.44 -35.36 -21.13
C ARG A 292 -1.50 -35.66 -19.62
N CYS A 293 -2.64 -35.47 -18.98
CA CYS A 293 -2.87 -35.82 -17.58
C CYS A 293 -2.77 -37.34 -17.34
N LEU A 294 -2.82 -38.17 -18.38
CA LEU A 294 -2.61 -39.64 -18.31
C LEU A 294 -1.24 -39.98 -17.69
N ASN A 295 -0.23 -39.13 -17.88
CA ASN A 295 1.07 -39.32 -17.23
C ASN A 295 0.99 -39.28 -15.72
N SER A 296 0.05 -38.49 -15.18
CA SER A 296 -0.17 -38.31 -13.72
C SER A 296 -1.14 -39.34 -13.13
N VAL A 297 -1.78 -40.16 -13.95
CA VAL A 297 -2.67 -41.25 -13.47
C VAL A 297 -1.84 -42.41 -12.88
N PRO A 298 -2.12 -42.87 -11.65
CA PRO A 298 -1.48 -44.05 -11.07
C PRO A 298 -1.67 -45.29 -11.94
N ALA A 299 -0.64 -46.16 -12.02
CA ALA A 299 -0.68 -47.34 -12.86
C ALA A 299 -1.93 -48.22 -12.66
N GLY A 300 -2.33 -48.45 -11.39
CA GLY A 300 -3.52 -49.26 -11.07
C GLY A 300 -4.85 -48.60 -11.45
N LEU A 301 -4.87 -47.32 -11.82
CA LEU A 301 -6.08 -46.60 -12.29
C LEU A 301 -6.08 -46.33 -13.79
N LYS A 302 -5.04 -46.74 -14.51
CA LYS A 302 -4.99 -46.70 -15.99
C LYS A 302 -5.84 -47.81 -16.58
N THR A 303 -7.14 -47.67 -16.50
CA THR A 303 -8.09 -48.62 -17.10
C THR A 303 -8.18 -48.45 -18.62
N VAL A 304 -8.72 -49.46 -19.31
CA VAL A 304 -9.00 -49.40 -20.77
C VAL A 304 -9.86 -48.18 -21.10
N GLU A 305 -10.82 -47.82 -20.24
CA GLU A 305 -11.71 -46.67 -20.43
C GLU A 305 -10.92 -45.36 -20.47
N ILE A 306 -10.12 -45.08 -19.44
CA ILE A 306 -9.32 -43.85 -19.34
C ILE A 306 -8.31 -43.79 -20.51
N CYS A 307 -7.64 -44.90 -20.83
CA CYS A 307 -6.66 -44.97 -21.88
C CYS A 307 -7.30 -44.74 -23.26
N ARG A 308 -8.48 -45.29 -23.51
CA ARG A 308 -9.23 -45.10 -24.77
C ARG A 308 -9.62 -43.63 -24.95
N ILE A 309 -10.03 -42.92 -23.90
CA ILE A 309 -10.34 -41.50 -23.96
C ILE A 309 -9.08 -40.68 -24.32
N ALA A 310 -7.94 -41.00 -23.72
CA ALA A 310 -6.69 -40.32 -24.01
C ALA A 310 -6.24 -40.53 -25.44
N VAL A 311 -6.31 -41.77 -25.98
CA VAL A 311 -5.90 -42.11 -27.35
C VAL A 311 -6.83 -41.46 -28.37
N LYS A 312 -8.14 -41.34 -28.08
CA LYS A 312 -9.07 -40.61 -28.96
C LYS A 312 -8.70 -39.13 -29.09
N GLN A 313 -8.15 -38.51 -28.05
CA GLN A 313 -7.67 -37.14 -28.12
C GLN A 313 -6.32 -37.03 -28.86
N SER A 314 -5.40 -37.98 -28.62
CA SER A 314 -4.08 -37.98 -29.24
C SER A 314 -3.44 -39.39 -29.22
N ARG A 315 -2.96 -39.85 -30.37
CA ARG A 315 -2.16 -41.08 -30.45
C ARG A 315 -0.86 -41.04 -29.63
N ALA A 316 -0.35 -39.84 -29.34
CA ALA A 316 0.83 -39.67 -28.48
C ALA A 316 0.57 -40.19 -27.04
N ALA A 317 -0.68 -40.34 -26.60
CA ALA A 317 -1.03 -40.93 -25.31
C ALA A 317 -0.52 -42.38 -25.17
N LEU A 318 -0.33 -43.13 -26.27
CA LEU A 318 0.14 -44.52 -26.23
C LEU A 318 1.44 -44.70 -25.44
N GLN A 319 2.35 -43.73 -25.47
CA GLN A 319 3.62 -43.79 -24.72
C GLN A 319 3.44 -43.87 -23.21
N TYR A 320 2.26 -43.47 -22.66
CA TYR A 320 1.95 -43.48 -21.23
C TYR A 320 1.04 -44.64 -20.81
N ILE A 321 0.67 -45.54 -21.75
CA ILE A 321 -0.23 -46.66 -21.53
C ILE A 321 0.58 -47.92 -21.26
N PRO A 322 0.27 -48.71 -20.22
CA PRO A 322 0.86 -50.01 -20.00
C PRO A 322 0.66 -50.94 -21.20
N ALA A 323 1.66 -51.81 -21.48
CA ALA A 323 1.66 -52.65 -22.67
C ALA A 323 0.49 -53.65 -22.76
N ASP A 324 0.04 -54.16 -21.60
CA ASP A 324 -1.11 -55.03 -21.47
C ASP A 324 -2.43 -54.37 -21.89
N ILE A 325 -2.56 -53.09 -21.59
CA ILE A 325 -3.74 -52.29 -21.97
C ILE A 325 -3.67 -51.85 -23.42
N GLN A 326 -2.48 -51.59 -23.96
CA GLN A 326 -2.31 -51.21 -25.36
C GLN A 326 -2.84 -52.26 -26.33
N LEU A 327 -2.78 -53.55 -25.94
CA LEU A 327 -3.32 -54.69 -26.72
C LEU A 327 -4.85 -54.74 -26.74
N LEU A 328 -5.52 -53.99 -25.85
CA LEU A 328 -6.99 -53.96 -25.69
C LEU A 328 -7.64 -52.68 -26.30
N LEU A 329 -6.84 -51.75 -26.79
CA LEU A 329 -7.28 -50.46 -27.36
C LEU A 329 -7.44 -50.55 -28.87
#